data_3f466e5d006fcaf2352fbcd6c06eea7b
#
_entry.id   3f466e5d006fcaf2352fbcd6c06eea7b
#
_cell.length_a   1.000
_cell.length_b   1.000
_cell.length_c   1.000
_cell.angle_alpha   90.00
_cell.angle_beta   90.00
_cell.angle_gamma   90.00
#
_symmetry.space_group_name_H-M   'P 1'
#
loop_
_entity.id
_entity.type
_entity.pdbx_description
1 polymer ?
#
loop_
_entity_poly.entity_id
_entity_poly.type
_entity_poly.pdbx_seq_one_letter_code
_entity_poly.pdbx_strand_id
1 'polypeptide(L)'
;MRTLAHYTVWNAKVYHLHTFELSAGKVSHYKAEGETADTKFVEGILIITRPLSEEKLAEINALLSVVNPSSLKEKAEAIAAIAPSTSAEVSIYTFIPHIAEKIMKL
;
A
#
# COMPACT_ATOMS: atom_id res chain seq x y z
N MET A 1 7.36 10.43 -7.84
CA MET A 1 6.66 10.54 -6.56
C MET A 1 7.35 9.65 -5.53
N ARG A 2 7.62 10.20 -4.38
CA ARG A 2 8.30 9.50 -3.28
C ARG A 2 7.37 9.40 -2.09
N THR A 3 7.16 8.19 -1.58
CA THR A 3 6.24 7.95 -0.48
C THR A 3 6.88 7.08 0.61
N LEU A 4 6.47 7.32 1.84
CA LEU A 4 6.86 6.53 3.00
C LEU A 4 5.60 6.22 3.79
N ALA A 5 5.33 4.96 4.06
CA ALA A 5 4.18 4.53 4.84
C ALA A 5 4.63 3.63 5.99
N HIS A 6 3.75 3.43 6.98
CA HIS A 6 4.04 2.46 8.03
C HIS A 6 4.28 1.08 7.42
N TYR A 7 3.42 0.68 6.49
CA TYR A 7 3.57 -0.55 5.73
C TYR A 7 3.26 -0.31 4.28
N THR A 8 4.06 -0.90 3.40
CA THR A 8 3.82 -0.85 1.96
C THR A 8 3.71 -2.28 1.44
N VAL A 9 2.65 -2.54 0.69
CA VAL A 9 2.44 -3.82 0.01
C VAL A 9 2.87 -3.64 -1.44
N TRP A 10 3.81 -4.46 -1.88
CA TRP A 10 4.30 -4.45 -3.25
C TRP A 10 4.78 -5.84 -3.64
N ASN A 11 4.28 -6.34 -4.78
CA ASN A 11 4.65 -7.65 -5.32
C ASN A 11 4.57 -8.78 -4.29
N ALA A 12 3.42 -8.88 -3.61
CA ALA A 12 3.11 -9.89 -2.60
C ALA A 12 4.01 -9.85 -1.35
N LYS A 13 4.68 -8.75 -1.12
CA LYS A 13 5.52 -8.56 0.07
C LYS A 13 5.08 -7.33 0.85
N VAL A 14 5.35 -7.34 2.15
CA VAL A 14 5.09 -6.23 3.05
C VAL A 14 6.41 -5.60 3.48
N TYR A 15 6.51 -4.29 3.34
CA TYR A 15 7.69 -3.52 3.71
C TYR A 15 7.33 -2.57 4.84
N HIS A 16 8.13 -2.57 5.90
CA HIS A 16 7.92 -1.70 7.05
C HIS A 16 8.84 -0.49 6.97
N LEU A 17 8.23 0.70 6.91
CA LEU A 17 8.97 1.98 6.87
C LEU A 17 10.02 2.04 5.76
N HIS A 18 9.65 1.61 4.57
CA HIS A 18 10.46 1.78 3.37
C HIS A 18 9.97 2.96 2.55
N THR A 19 10.90 3.69 1.97
CA THR A 19 10.58 4.73 1.01
C THR A 19 10.43 4.08 -0.37
N PHE A 20 9.31 4.36 -1.03
CA PHE A 20 9.05 3.92 -2.39
C PHE A 20 9.06 5.12 -3.32
N GLU A 21 9.76 4.99 -4.42
CA GLU A 21 9.87 6.03 -5.43
C GLU A 21 9.30 5.52 -6.74
N LEU A 22 8.33 6.27 -7.28
CA LEU A 22 7.70 5.94 -8.55
C LEU A 22 8.08 7.02 -9.57
N SER A 23 8.70 6.58 -10.65
CA SER A 23 9.15 7.48 -11.71
C SER A 23 9.07 6.75 -13.05
N ALA A 24 8.36 7.34 -14.01
CA ALA A 24 8.22 6.80 -15.37
C ALA A 24 7.78 5.32 -15.41
N GLY A 25 6.83 4.94 -14.55
CA GLY A 25 6.32 3.58 -14.49
C GLY A 25 7.23 2.58 -13.78
N LYS A 26 8.33 3.04 -13.23
CA LYS A 26 9.26 2.19 -12.49
C LYS A 26 9.09 2.39 -10.99
N VAL A 27 9.18 1.30 -10.25
CA VAL A 27 9.10 1.30 -8.80
C VAL A 27 10.46 0.93 -8.24
N SER A 28 11.00 1.76 -7.36
CA SER A 28 12.20 1.46 -6.59
C SER A 28 11.92 1.70 -5.12
N HIS A 29 12.68 1.06 -4.26
CA HIS A 29 12.49 1.22 -2.82
C HIS A 29 13.81 1.09 -2.09
N TYR A 30 13.87 1.71 -0.92
CA TYR A 30 15.01 1.62 -0.03
C TYR A 30 14.56 1.85 1.39
N LYS A 31 15.34 1.35 2.33
CA LYS A 31 15.04 1.52 3.74
C LYS A 31 15.13 3.01 4.10
N ALA A 32 14.13 3.51 4.79
CA ALA A 32 14.10 4.92 5.18
C ALA A 32 15.23 5.24 6.16
N GLU A 33 16.05 6.22 5.79
CA GLU A 33 17.17 6.69 6.62
C GLU A 33 17.02 8.18 6.94
N GLY A 34 15.82 8.58 7.33
CA GLY A 34 15.52 9.96 7.66
C GLY A 34 14.52 10.56 6.68
N GLU A 35 14.06 11.76 7.01
CA GLU A 35 13.09 12.46 6.20
C GLU A 35 13.79 13.26 5.10
N THR A 36 13.22 13.18 3.89
CA THR A 36 13.58 14.07 2.82
C THR A 36 12.39 14.99 2.54
N ALA A 37 12.67 16.23 2.13
CA ALA A 37 11.65 17.26 1.95
C ALA A 37 10.54 16.88 0.96
N ASP A 38 10.86 16.00 0.00
CA ASP A 38 9.93 15.62 -1.08
C ASP A 38 9.21 14.30 -0.81
N THR A 39 9.30 13.77 0.38
CA THR A 39 8.66 12.50 0.72
C THR A 39 7.29 12.74 1.33
N LYS A 40 6.27 12.10 0.74
CA LYS A 40 4.91 12.12 1.27
C LYS A 40 4.75 10.97 2.25
N PHE A 41 4.41 11.28 3.49
CA PHE A 41 4.16 10.27 4.52
C PHE A 41 2.70 9.83 4.52
N VAL A 42 2.46 8.52 4.56
CA VAL A 42 1.13 7.92 4.64
C VAL A 42 0.98 7.22 5.98
N GLU A 43 0.02 7.68 6.78
CA GLU A 43 -0.25 7.11 8.11
C GLU A 43 -1.10 5.84 8.02
N GLY A 44 -0.56 4.80 7.39
CA GLY A 44 -1.30 3.57 7.21
C GLY A 44 -0.59 2.61 6.28
N ILE A 45 -1.35 2.04 5.36
CA ILE A 45 -0.84 1.07 4.39
C ILE A 45 -0.86 1.69 2.99
N LEU A 46 0.26 1.59 2.31
CA LEU A 46 0.38 1.95 0.90
C LEU A 46 0.36 0.65 0.09
N ILE A 47 -0.47 0.61 -0.94
CA ILE A 47 -0.57 -0.58 -1.81
C ILE A 47 -0.15 -0.19 -3.21
N ILE A 48 0.94 -0.76 -3.68
CA ILE A 48 1.46 -0.53 -5.03
C ILE A 48 1.15 -1.76 -5.87
N THR A 49 0.33 -1.60 -6.88
CA THR A 49 -0.23 -2.70 -7.64
C THR A 49 -0.55 -2.26 -9.06
N ARG A 50 -1.05 -3.17 -9.88
CA ARG A 50 -1.72 -2.80 -11.13
C ARG A 50 -3.12 -2.24 -10.82
N PRO A 51 -3.76 -1.52 -11.75
CA PRO A 51 -5.12 -1.04 -11.53
C PRO A 51 -6.05 -2.17 -11.10
N LEU A 52 -6.77 -1.96 -10.00
CA LEU A 52 -7.65 -2.98 -9.43
C LEU A 52 -9.04 -2.92 -10.04
N SER A 53 -9.61 -4.09 -10.33
CA SER A 53 -11.00 -4.20 -10.75
C SER A 53 -11.93 -3.91 -9.56
N GLU A 54 -13.20 -3.62 -9.82
CA GLU A 54 -14.18 -3.43 -8.76
C GLU A 54 -14.32 -4.66 -7.88
N GLU A 55 -14.23 -5.85 -8.48
CA GLU A 55 -14.28 -7.11 -7.74
C GLU A 55 -13.10 -7.25 -6.77
N LYS A 56 -11.90 -6.92 -7.23
CA LYS A 56 -10.71 -6.99 -6.39
C LYS A 56 -10.75 -5.94 -5.29
N LEU A 57 -11.23 -4.74 -5.58
CA LEU A 57 -11.41 -3.70 -4.58
C LEU A 57 -12.38 -4.15 -3.49
N ALA A 58 -13.50 -4.73 -3.89
CA ALA A 58 -14.50 -5.27 -2.95
C ALA A 58 -13.91 -6.40 -2.10
N GLU A 59 -13.12 -7.28 -2.71
CA GLU A 59 -12.45 -8.38 -2.02
C GLU A 59 -11.50 -7.86 -0.94
N ILE A 60 -10.67 -6.88 -1.27
CA ILE A 60 -9.73 -6.29 -0.32
C ILE A 60 -10.47 -5.57 0.81
N ASN A 61 -11.51 -4.80 0.48
CA ASN A 61 -12.29 -4.10 1.50
C ASN A 61 -13.02 -5.06 2.43
N ALA A 62 -13.56 -6.15 1.89
CA ALA A 62 -14.20 -7.20 2.70
C ALA A 62 -13.18 -7.86 3.63
N LEU A 63 -11.99 -8.13 3.14
CA LEU A 63 -10.92 -8.70 3.94
C LEU A 63 -10.53 -7.78 5.10
N LEU A 64 -10.41 -6.49 4.84
CA LEU A 64 -10.07 -5.50 5.86
C LEU A 64 -11.11 -5.40 6.98
N SER A 65 -12.39 -5.63 6.66
CA SER A 65 -13.45 -5.59 7.66
C SER A 65 -13.54 -6.86 8.50
N VAL A 66 -13.03 -7.98 8.00
CA VAL A 66 -13.05 -9.28 8.70
C VAL A 66 -11.81 -9.51 9.55
N VAL A 67 -10.66 -9.03 9.09
CA VAL A 67 -9.41 -9.18 9.83
C VAL A 67 -9.50 -8.37 11.12
N ASN A 68 -9.17 -9.01 12.25
CA ASN A 68 -9.19 -8.38 13.54
C ASN A 68 -8.38 -7.08 13.51
N PRO A 69 -8.97 -5.95 13.93
CA PRO A 69 -8.37 -4.62 13.78
C PRO A 69 -7.13 -4.35 14.64
N SER A 70 -6.68 -5.31 15.40
CA SER A 70 -5.62 -5.10 16.38
C SER A 70 -4.26 -4.74 15.80
N SER A 71 -3.99 -5.01 14.53
CA SER A 71 -2.66 -4.79 13.97
C SER A 71 -2.72 -4.34 12.50
N LEU A 72 -2.10 -3.20 12.25
CA LEU A 72 -1.93 -2.69 10.89
C LEU A 72 -1.06 -3.64 10.06
N LYS A 73 -0.07 -4.26 10.70
CA LYS A 73 0.81 -5.25 10.06
C LYS A 73 0.02 -6.46 9.54
N GLU A 74 -0.90 -6.99 10.35
CA GLU A 74 -1.72 -8.12 9.94
C GLU A 74 -2.61 -7.78 8.74
N LYS A 75 -3.15 -6.56 8.73
CA LYS A 75 -3.94 -6.09 7.60
C LYS A 75 -3.10 -5.98 6.33
N ALA A 76 -1.88 -5.47 6.45
CA ALA A 76 -0.96 -5.38 5.32
C ALA A 76 -0.60 -6.77 4.78
N GLU A 77 -0.34 -7.73 5.66
CA GLU A 77 -0.05 -9.11 5.26
C GLU A 77 -1.24 -9.76 4.56
N ALA A 78 -2.45 -9.52 5.06
CA ALA A 78 -3.67 -10.03 4.43
C ALA A 78 -3.87 -9.45 3.03
N ILE A 79 -3.62 -8.15 2.86
CA ILE A 79 -3.69 -7.51 1.55
C ILE A 79 -2.63 -8.09 0.61
N ALA A 80 -1.42 -8.30 1.10
CA ALA A 80 -0.33 -8.85 0.29
C ALA A 80 -0.65 -10.24 -0.27
N ALA A 81 -1.44 -11.01 0.47
CA ALA A 81 -1.83 -12.36 0.04
C ALA A 81 -2.73 -12.36 -1.19
N ILE A 82 -3.49 -11.29 -1.43
CA ILE A 82 -4.46 -11.22 -2.51
C ILE A 82 -4.22 -10.10 -3.52
N ALA A 83 -3.41 -9.10 -3.17
CA ALA A 83 -3.14 -7.99 -4.07
C ALA A 83 -2.28 -8.46 -5.26
N PRO A 84 -2.66 -8.09 -6.49
CA PRO A 84 -1.86 -8.46 -7.66
C PRO A 84 -0.55 -7.69 -7.71
N SER A 85 0.44 -8.29 -8.36
CA SER A 85 1.72 -7.62 -8.61
C SER A 85 1.57 -6.50 -9.62
N THR A 86 2.54 -5.59 -9.66
CA THR A 86 2.56 -4.54 -10.66
C THR A 86 2.77 -5.10 -12.06
N SER A 87 2.23 -4.41 -13.05
CA SER A 87 2.41 -4.71 -14.47
C SER A 87 2.95 -3.44 -15.16
N ALA A 88 2.70 -3.29 -16.47
CA ALA A 88 3.09 -2.09 -17.20
C ALA A 88 2.42 -0.82 -16.61
N GLU A 89 1.22 -0.97 -16.08
CA GLU A 89 0.54 0.13 -15.39
C GLU A 89 0.66 -0.05 -13.88
N VAL A 90 0.98 1.04 -13.19
CA VAL A 90 1.12 1.06 -11.73
C VAL A 90 0.04 1.96 -11.15
N SER A 91 -0.70 1.44 -10.20
CA SER A 91 -1.67 2.21 -9.43
C SER A 91 -1.34 2.13 -7.96
N ILE A 92 -1.68 3.17 -7.23
CA ILE A 92 -1.38 3.28 -5.82
C ILE A 92 -2.68 3.47 -5.05
N TYR A 93 -2.86 2.67 -4.02
CA TYR A 93 -3.99 2.77 -3.12
C TYR A 93 -3.49 2.95 -1.70
N THR A 94 -4.30 3.56 -0.86
CA THR A 94 -3.96 3.77 0.55
C THR A 94 -5.07 3.23 1.44
N PHE A 95 -4.68 2.75 2.60
CA PHE A 95 -5.61 2.42 3.67
C PHE A 95 -5.17 3.19 4.92
N ILE A 96 -5.95 4.18 5.29
CA ILE A 96 -5.68 5.04 6.45
C ILE A 96 -6.85 4.87 7.41
N PRO A 97 -6.71 4.03 8.46
CA PRO A 97 -7.84 3.60 9.30
C PRO A 97 -8.64 4.73 9.93
N HIS A 98 -8.00 5.81 10.32
CA HIS A 98 -8.69 6.94 10.97
C HIS A 98 -9.40 7.87 9.99
N ILE A 99 -9.25 7.66 8.68
CA ILE A 99 -9.94 8.42 7.65
C ILE A 99 -11.08 7.60 7.04
N ALA A 100 -10.81 6.34 6.69
CA ALA A 100 -11.80 5.47 6.08
C ALA A 100 -11.46 4.00 6.33
N GLU A 101 -12.48 3.15 6.48
CA GLU A 101 -12.31 1.71 6.68
C GLU A 101 -12.21 0.95 5.35
N LYS A 102 -11.78 1.61 4.31
CA LYS A 102 -11.60 1.02 2.98
C LYS A 102 -10.38 1.60 2.29
N ILE A 103 -9.88 0.89 1.28
CA ILE A 103 -8.78 1.41 0.48
C ILE A 103 -9.29 2.51 -0.45
N MET A 104 -8.44 3.47 -0.69
CA MET A 104 -8.75 4.60 -1.56
C MET A 104 -7.60 4.79 -2.56
N LYS A 105 -7.95 5.11 -3.80
CA LYS A 105 -6.93 5.39 -4.80
C LYS A 105 -6.25 6.72 -4.50
N LEU A 106 -4.95 6.68 -4.54
CA LEU A 106 -4.15 7.87 -4.32
C LEU A 106 -4.15 8.79 -5.54
#